data_d8c16b21966b03360029386ec9975e2b
#
_entry.id   d8c16b21966b03360029386ec9975e2b
#
_cell.length_a   1.000
_cell.length_b   1.000
_cell.length_c   1.000
_cell.angle_alpha   90.00
_cell.angle_beta   90.00
_cell.angle_gamma   90.00
#
_symmetry.space_group_name_H-M   'P 1'
#
loop_
_entity.id
_entity.type
_entity.pdbx_description
1 polymer ?
#
loop_
_entity_poly.entity_id
_entity_poly.type
_entity_poly.pdbx_seq_one_letter_code
_entity_poly.pdbx_strand_id
1 'polypeptide(L)'
;MNARRTRRTMWLALVAAPAMLLVACSSAGDTGSGTDGGDAGATKKLALAHSYNADQPQHRCGAQVIADEVKAADVGLEIEIFPSSQLGGDADRIASVTSGDIDIDIQGASALGAVYEPISVLDSAYAFDDSDHLARFMASDASKTVTEAFENETGVHTLGAWSAGARQFTANKAIRTPADLEGLRMRFPGSPQFLMNAKALGAEATEVAYEELYLALQQGTVDGQENPITNIVASNLKEVQDYVSLSSHQLNTNLVIVGPVWKDLNEKQQQALTDATEKAVTEVTSCVEADEKKILDEWRAGDDWEVVDDVDRDAFSKKAEKYLSGVLTGDSLEVYEAIRSTSK
;
A
#
# COMPACT_ATOMS: atom_id res chain seq x y z
N MET A 1 -36.85 45.14 -26.62
CA MET A 1 -36.31 46.19 -27.53
C MET A 1 -34.81 46.33 -27.21
N ASN A 2 -34.01 46.32 -28.27
CA ASN A 2 -32.59 46.58 -28.41
C ASN A 2 -31.60 45.43 -28.12
N ALA A 3 -31.37 44.69 -29.20
CA ALA A 3 -30.21 43.89 -29.47
C ALA A 3 -28.98 44.78 -29.78
N ARG A 4 -27.81 44.46 -29.23
CA ARG A 4 -26.54 44.93 -29.79
C ARG A 4 -25.64 43.73 -30.12
N ARG A 5 -25.52 43.52 -31.46
CA ARG A 5 -24.50 42.70 -32.12
C ARG A 5 -23.15 43.41 -32.01
N THR A 6 -22.09 42.69 -31.61
CA THR A 6 -20.70 43.12 -31.86
C THR A 6 -19.98 42.06 -32.68
N ARG A 7 -19.31 42.53 -33.72
CA ARG A 7 -18.71 41.83 -34.84
C ARG A 7 -17.40 41.13 -34.43
N ARG A 8 -17.22 39.91 -34.94
CA ARG A 8 -15.94 39.20 -34.98
C ARG A 8 -15.03 39.84 -36.02
N THR A 9 -13.80 40.18 -35.62
CA THR A 9 -12.71 40.47 -36.53
C THR A 9 -11.75 39.30 -36.53
N MET A 10 -11.63 38.65 -37.69
CA MET A 10 -10.69 37.57 -37.99
C MET A 10 -9.34 38.23 -38.36
N TRP A 11 -8.26 37.83 -37.67
CA TRP A 11 -6.89 38.12 -38.09
C TRP A 11 -6.25 36.83 -38.60
N LEU A 12 -5.95 36.81 -39.92
CA LEU A 12 -5.08 35.80 -40.53
C LEU A 12 -3.63 36.22 -40.29
N ALA A 13 -2.87 35.34 -39.66
CA ALA A 13 -1.39 35.43 -39.60
C ALA A 13 -0.79 34.39 -40.53
N LEU A 14 -0.12 34.88 -41.56
CA LEU A 14 0.75 34.09 -42.44
C LEU A 14 1.99 33.67 -41.68
N VAL A 15 2.31 32.37 -41.67
CA VAL A 15 3.60 31.83 -41.16
C VAL A 15 4.41 31.35 -42.36
N ALA A 16 5.54 32.01 -42.61
CA ALA A 16 6.57 31.61 -43.58
C ALA A 16 7.45 30.52 -42.98
N ALA A 17 7.65 29.43 -43.71
CA ALA A 17 8.59 28.37 -43.39
C ALA A 17 9.98 28.67 -43.98
N PRO A 18 11.09 28.46 -43.25
CA PRO A 18 12.41 28.36 -43.88
C PRO A 18 12.75 26.91 -44.19
N ALA A 19 13.16 26.66 -45.43
CA ALA A 19 13.74 25.43 -45.91
C ALA A 19 15.18 25.28 -45.38
N MET A 20 15.50 24.17 -44.74
CA MET A 20 16.89 23.79 -44.39
C MET A 20 17.38 22.74 -45.37
N LEU A 21 18.52 23.06 -45.96
CA LEU A 21 19.33 22.27 -46.90
C LEU A 21 19.96 21.06 -46.21
N LEU A 22 19.76 19.90 -46.80
CA LEU A 22 20.48 18.65 -46.51
C LEU A 22 21.89 18.75 -47.17
N VAL A 23 22.93 18.66 -46.36
CA VAL A 23 24.30 18.38 -46.85
C VAL A 23 24.58 16.91 -46.52
N ALA A 24 24.68 16.09 -47.58
CA ALA A 24 25.17 14.74 -47.51
C ALA A 24 26.69 14.76 -47.70
N CYS A 25 27.43 14.27 -46.69
CA CYS A 25 28.83 13.91 -46.87
C CYS A 25 28.95 12.38 -46.73
N SER A 26 29.18 11.74 -47.89
CA SER A 26 29.67 10.37 -47.98
C SER A 26 31.15 10.35 -47.79
N SER A 27 31.68 9.54 -46.88
CA SER A 27 33.05 9.03 -46.97
C SER A 27 33.08 7.54 -46.57
N ALA A 28 33.63 6.77 -47.49
CA ALA A 28 33.80 5.33 -47.41
C ALA A 28 35.02 4.94 -46.58
N GLY A 29 34.87 3.83 -45.86
CA GLY A 29 35.87 2.81 -45.66
C GLY A 29 36.85 3.04 -44.52
N ASP A 30 36.69 2.30 -43.43
CA ASP A 30 37.79 1.50 -42.92
C ASP A 30 37.25 0.28 -42.15
N THR A 31 37.76 -0.89 -42.50
CA THR A 31 37.52 -2.17 -41.86
C THR A 31 38.44 -2.30 -40.66
N GLY A 32 37.91 -2.10 -39.46
CA GLY A 32 38.59 -2.34 -38.19
C GLY A 32 37.83 -3.38 -37.35
N SER A 33 38.47 -4.48 -37.21
CA SER A 33 38.09 -5.64 -36.39
C SER A 33 37.71 -5.32 -34.95
N GLY A 34 36.64 -5.95 -34.51
CA GLY A 34 36.07 -6.11 -33.23
C GLY A 34 36.83 -5.74 -31.95
N THR A 35 36.13 -5.05 -31.11
CA THR A 35 36.14 -5.29 -29.67
C THR A 35 34.69 -5.27 -29.25
N ASP A 36 34.30 -6.37 -28.66
CA ASP A 36 33.06 -6.53 -27.91
C ASP A 36 33.03 -5.49 -26.77
N GLY A 37 32.62 -4.28 -27.10
CA GLY A 37 32.25 -3.26 -26.15
C GLY A 37 30.78 -3.56 -25.79
N GLY A 38 30.56 -4.32 -24.69
CA GLY A 38 29.26 -4.45 -24.14
C GLY A 38 28.64 -3.05 -24.03
N ASP A 39 27.52 -2.89 -24.68
CA ASP A 39 26.65 -1.73 -24.52
C ASP A 39 26.37 -1.63 -23.01
N ALA A 40 26.98 -0.65 -22.36
CA ALA A 40 26.63 -0.26 -21.02
C ALA A 40 25.23 0.33 -21.16
N GLY A 41 24.21 -0.57 -21.15
CA GLY A 41 22.83 -0.26 -21.39
C GLY A 41 22.39 0.89 -20.50
N ALA A 42 21.64 1.81 -21.08
CA ALA A 42 21.07 2.93 -20.34
C ALA A 42 20.36 2.41 -19.06
N THR A 43 20.66 3.02 -17.92
CA THR A 43 19.98 2.66 -16.65
C THR A 43 18.48 2.77 -16.82
N LYS A 44 17.75 1.68 -16.54
CA LYS A 44 16.29 1.64 -16.59
C LYS A 44 15.75 2.17 -15.27
N LYS A 45 14.92 3.21 -15.34
CA LYS A 45 14.23 3.75 -14.17
C LYS A 45 12.90 3.03 -13.99
N LEU A 46 12.61 2.65 -12.74
CA LEU A 46 11.33 2.07 -12.35
C LEU A 46 10.66 2.99 -11.34
N ALA A 47 9.37 3.29 -11.57
CA ALA A 47 8.54 4.08 -10.67
C ALA A 47 8.02 3.20 -9.52
N LEU A 48 8.34 3.55 -8.26
CA LEU A 48 7.79 2.93 -7.06
C LEU A 48 6.83 3.89 -6.37
N ALA A 49 5.56 3.53 -6.27
CA ALA A 49 4.52 4.35 -5.66
C ALA A 49 4.03 3.79 -4.32
N HIS A 50 3.50 4.66 -3.46
CA HIS A 50 2.82 4.28 -2.21
C HIS A 50 2.07 5.46 -1.57
N SER A 51 1.18 5.17 -0.59
CA SER A 51 0.38 6.18 0.11
C SER A 51 1.09 6.86 1.29
N TYR A 52 2.21 6.36 1.75
CA TYR A 52 2.87 6.77 3.00
C TYR A 52 3.65 8.07 2.85
N ASN A 53 3.68 8.89 3.91
CA ASN A 53 4.54 10.08 3.95
C ASN A 53 6.02 9.68 4.11
N ALA A 54 6.93 10.60 3.77
CA ALA A 54 8.37 10.35 3.81
C ALA A 54 8.90 9.95 5.21
N ASP A 55 8.26 10.40 6.28
CA ASP A 55 8.65 10.10 7.65
C ASP A 55 8.14 8.75 8.17
N GLN A 56 7.22 8.09 7.44
CA GLN A 56 6.67 6.81 7.86
C GLN A 56 7.64 5.65 7.60
N PRO A 57 7.63 4.58 8.42
CA PRO A 57 8.52 3.42 8.28
C PRO A 57 8.48 2.78 6.89
N GLN A 58 7.29 2.69 6.29
CA GLN A 58 7.09 2.09 4.97
C GLN A 58 7.84 2.83 3.85
N HIS A 59 8.05 4.16 4.01
CA HIS A 59 8.90 4.93 3.10
C HIS A 59 10.38 4.78 3.46
N ARG A 60 10.78 5.21 4.68
CA ARG A 60 12.19 5.35 5.05
C ARG A 60 12.94 4.02 5.26
N CYS A 61 12.22 2.97 5.72
CA CYS A 61 12.79 1.64 5.94
C CYS A 61 12.33 0.61 4.88
N GLY A 62 11.37 0.96 4.04
CA GLY A 62 10.85 0.14 2.95
C GLY A 62 11.30 0.66 1.59
N ALA A 63 10.54 1.59 1.00
CA ALA A 63 10.78 2.10 -0.36
C ALA A 63 12.20 2.64 -0.55
N GLN A 64 12.74 3.40 0.44
CA GLN A 64 14.09 3.96 0.37
C GLN A 64 15.15 2.84 0.42
N VAL A 65 14.97 1.83 1.26
CA VAL A 65 15.90 0.68 1.33
C VAL A 65 15.90 -0.07 0.00
N ILE A 66 14.73 -0.34 -0.58
CA ILE A 66 14.64 -0.97 -1.91
C ILE A 66 15.42 -0.14 -2.95
N ALA A 67 15.22 1.17 -2.98
CA ALA A 67 15.88 2.04 -3.95
C ALA A 67 17.41 2.06 -3.78
N ASP A 68 17.89 2.14 -2.54
CA ASP A 68 19.32 2.20 -2.21
C ASP A 68 20.02 0.87 -2.51
N GLU A 69 19.41 -0.28 -2.18
CA GLU A 69 19.96 -1.60 -2.44
C GLU A 69 19.98 -1.94 -3.94
N VAL A 70 18.91 -1.63 -4.67
CA VAL A 70 18.88 -1.80 -6.15
C VAL A 70 19.98 -0.97 -6.81
N LYS A 71 20.16 0.27 -6.36
CA LYS A 71 21.24 1.14 -6.86
C LYS A 71 22.62 0.58 -6.53
N ALA A 72 22.79 0.05 -5.30
CA ALA A 72 24.06 -0.55 -4.87
C ALA A 72 24.42 -1.83 -5.63
N ALA A 73 23.41 -2.58 -6.10
CA ALA A 73 23.60 -3.79 -6.89
C ALA A 73 24.20 -3.53 -8.30
N ASP A 74 24.14 -2.30 -8.79
CA ASP A 74 24.72 -1.85 -10.09
C ASP A 74 24.31 -2.74 -11.28
N VAL A 75 23.02 -3.10 -11.33
CA VAL A 75 22.44 -3.98 -12.38
C VAL A 75 21.78 -3.19 -13.51
N GLY A 76 22.03 -1.87 -13.62
CA GLY A 76 21.40 -1.00 -14.61
C GLY A 76 19.94 -0.68 -14.30
N LEU A 77 19.53 -0.74 -13.01
CA LEU A 77 18.24 -0.29 -12.50
C LEU A 77 18.41 0.91 -11.56
N GLU A 78 17.43 1.80 -11.57
CA GLU A 78 17.24 2.88 -10.60
C GLU A 78 15.77 2.95 -10.22
N ILE A 79 15.47 3.10 -8.93
CA ILE A 79 14.09 3.25 -8.42
C ILE A 79 13.84 4.74 -8.16
N GLU A 80 12.76 5.26 -8.77
CA GLU A 80 12.24 6.60 -8.49
C GLU A 80 10.98 6.46 -7.62
N ILE A 81 11.02 7.04 -6.39
CA ILE A 81 9.95 6.86 -5.39
C ILE A 81 8.95 8.00 -5.49
N PHE A 82 7.65 7.65 -5.51
CA PHE A 82 6.51 8.56 -5.51
C PHE A 82 5.66 8.32 -4.24
N PRO A 83 5.97 9.01 -3.13
CA PRO A 83 5.27 8.86 -1.85
C PRO A 83 3.95 9.62 -1.81
N SER A 84 3.20 9.47 -0.69
CA SER A 84 2.04 10.30 -0.33
C SER A 84 0.94 10.32 -1.42
N SER A 85 0.68 9.19 -2.06
CA SER A 85 -0.32 9.05 -3.13
C SER A 85 -0.12 10.03 -4.32
N GLN A 86 1.13 10.42 -4.61
CA GLN A 86 1.45 11.36 -5.71
C GLN A 86 0.99 10.84 -7.09
N LEU A 87 0.92 9.51 -7.25
CA LEU A 87 0.45 8.86 -8.47
C LEU A 87 -1.00 8.34 -8.37
N GLY A 88 -1.79 8.88 -7.43
CA GLY A 88 -3.19 8.52 -7.20
C GLY A 88 -3.44 7.75 -5.92
N GLY A 89 -4.72 7.59 -5.56
CA GLY A 89 -5.17 6.76 -4.44
C GLY A 89 -5.01 5.26 -4.72
N ASP A 90 -5.35 4.40 -3.73
CA ASP A 90 -5.12 2.96 -3.84
C ASP A 90 -5.71 2.33 -5.11
N ALA A 91 -6.97 2.65 -5.45
CA ALA A 91 -7.63 2.09 -6.63
C ALA A 91 -6.96 2.50 -7.94
N ASP A 92 -6.52 3.77 -8.04
CA ASP A 92 -5.84 4.29 -9.23
C ASP A 92 -4.46 3.63 -9.40
N ARG A 93 -3.71 3.47 -8.29
CA ARG A 93 -2.39 2.83 -8.33
C ARG A 93 -2.47 1.34 -8.64
N ILE A 94 -3.46 0.61 -8.10
CA ILE A 94 -3.71 -0.79 -8.44
C ILE A 94 -3.99 -0.94 -9.93
N ALA A 95 -4.85 -0.09 -10.50
CA ALA A 95 -5.10 -0.08 -11.93
C ALA A 95 -3.83 0.23 -12.74
N SER A 96 -3.03 1.21 -12.30
CA SER A 96 -1.81 1.65 -12.98
C SER A 96 -0.69 0.61 -12.90
N VAL A 97 -0.50 -0.11 -11.77
CA VAL A 97 0.50 -1.18 -11.69
C VAL A 97 0.08 -2.39 -12.51
N THR A 98 -1.23 -2.68 -12.59
CA THR A 98 -1.75 -3.78 -13.40
C THR A 98 -1.61 -3.49 -14.90
N SER A 99 -1.79 -2.22 -15.33
CA SER A 99 -1.60 -1.80 -16.74
C SER A 99 -0.13 -1.61 -17.12
N GLY A 100 0.77 -1.43 -16.15
CA GLY A 100 2.19 -1.12 -16.37
C GLY A 100 2.50 0.38 -16.49
N ASP A 101 1.57 1.27 -16.09
CA ASP A 101 1.80 2.72 -16.01
C ASP A 101 2.62 3.08 -14.75
N ILE A 102 2.58 2.24 -13.73
CA ILE A 102 3.45 2.24 -12.54
C ILE A 102 4.16 0.89 -12.52
N ASP A 103 5.47 0.89 -12.24
CA ASP A 103 6.27 -0.33 -12.24
C ASP A 103 6.14 -1.12 -10.94
N ILE A 104 6.18 -0.45 -9.79
CA ILE A 104 6.18 -1.05 -8.45
C ILE A 104 5.21 -0.27 -7.56
N ASP A 105 4.41 -0.96 -6.73
CA ASP A 105 3.60 -0.32 -5.70
C ASP A 105 3.77 -1.04 -4.35
N ILE A 106 3.73 -0.28 -3.27
CA ILE A 106 3.59 -0.80 -1.91
C ILE A 106 2.12 -0.65 -1.53
N GLN A 107 1.39 -1.77 -1.54
CA GLN A 107 -0.06 -1.77 -1.45
C GLN A 107 -0.57 -2.65 -0.31
N GLY A 108 -1.67 -2.22 0.33
CA GLY A 108 -2.37 -3.03 1.33
C GLY A 108 -3.03 -4.27 0.70
N ALA A 109 -2.90 -5.42 1.35
CA ALA A 109 -3.47 -6.69 0.87
C ALA A 109 -4.98 -6.58 0.61
N SER A 110 -5.72 -5.92 1.52
CA SER A 110 -7.17 -5.76 1.36
C SER A 110 -7.59 -4.94 0.14
N ALA A 111 -6.79 -3.95 -0.28
CA ALA A 111 -7.07 -3.17 -1.47
C ALA A 111 -6.87 -4.00 -2.76
N LEU A 112 -5.89 -4.91 -2.77
CA LEU A 112 -5.64 -5.83 -3.87
C LEU A 112 -6.77 -6.85 -4.10
N GLY A 113 -7.64 -7.02 -3.11
CA GLY A 113 -8.88 -7.80 -3.25
C GLY A 113 -9.83 -7.30 -4.34
N ALA A 114 -9.66 -6.06 -4.80
CA ALA A 114 -10.41 -5.53 -5.94
C ALA A 114 -10.08 -6.21 -7.27
N VAL A 115 -8.87 -6.77 -7.41
CA VAL A 115 -8.39 -7.47 -8.60
C VAL A 115 -8.21 -8.97 -8.38
N TYR A 116 -8.01 -9.43 -7.13
CA TYR A 116 -7.96 -10.84 -6.77
C TYR A 116 -8.37 -11.03 -5.29
N GLU A 117 -9.60 -11.47 -5.05
CA GLU A 117 -10.20 -11.54 -3.71
C GLU A 117 -9.37 -12.32 -2.69
N PRO A 118 -8.81 -13.53 -2.97
CA PRO A 118 -8.12 -14.32 -1.96
C PRO A 118 -6.91 -13.66 -1.33
N ILE A 119 -6.18 -12.77 -2.05
CA ILE A 119 -5.02 -12.04 -1.49
C ILE A 119 -5.44 -11.09 -0.36
N SER A 120 -6.68 -10.57 -0.40
CA SER A 120 -7.19 -9.64 0.61
C SER A 120 -7.36 -10.26 1.99
N VAL A 121 -7.46 -11.60 2.04
CA VAL A 121 -7.63 -12.35 3.29
C VAL A 121 -6.44 -12.19 4.25
N LEU A 122 -5.26 -11.81 3.72
CA LEU A 122 -4.10 -11.45 4.55
C LEU A 122 -4.39 -10.27 5.49
N ASP A 123 -5.40 -9.47 5.18
CA ASP A 123 -5.86 -8.36 6.01
C ASP A 123 -7.16 -8.68 6.78
N SER A 124 -7.54 -9.96 6.93
CA SER A 124 -8.72 -10.33 7.72
C SER A 124 -8.53 -9.99 9.20
N ALA A 125 -9.61 -9.57 9.84
CA ALA A 125 -9.59 -9.23 11.26
C ALA A 125 -9.14 -10.44 12.10
N TYR A 126 -8.11 -10.22 12.95
CA TYR A 126 -7.47 -11.24 13.78
C TYR A 126 -6.93 -12.48 13.04
N ALA A 127 -6.65 -12.37 11.72
CA ALA A 127 -6.05 -13.47 10.98
C ALA A 127 -4.63 -13.77 11.46
N PHE A 128 -3.80 -12.75 11.63
CA PHE A 128 -2.46 -12.86 12.20
C PHE A 128 -2.42 -12.42 13.65
N ASP A 129 -1.60 -13.10 14.45
CA ASP A 129 -1.39 -12.79 15.85
C ASP A 129 -0.38 -11.64 16.04
N ASP A 130 0.67 -11.62 15.21
CA ASP A 130 1.80 -10.67 15.23
C ASP A 130 2.56 -10.66 13.89
N SER A 131 3.59 -9.82 13.78
CA SER A 131 4.48 -9.72 12.61
C SER A 131 5.27 -11.01 12.34
N ASP A 132 5.67 -11.74 13.38
CA ASP A 132 6.33 -13.04 13.26
C ASP A 132 5.39 -14.09 12.65
N HIS A 133 4.10 -14.05 12.98
CA HIS A 133 3.09 -14.94 12.39
C HIS A 133 2.95 -14.67 10.88
N LEU A 134 2.88 -13.38 10.47
CA LEU A 134 2.90 -13.01 9.06
C LEU A 134 4.16 -13.52 8.36
N ALA A 135 5.34 -13.33 8.95
CA ALA A 135 6.60 -13.80 8.38
C ALA A 135 6.62 -15.33 8.20
N ARG A 136 6.10 -16.10 9.18
CA ARG A 136 5.97 -17.57 9.04
C ARG A 136 5.03 -17.97 7.92
N PHE A 137 3.88 -17.29 7.81
CA PHE A 137 2.95 -17.55 6.72
C PHE A 137 3.59 -17.23 5.36
N MET A 138 4.24 -16.07 5.21
CA MET A 138 4.88 -15.67 3.96
C MET A 138 6.01 -16.63 3.52
N ALA A 139 6.62 -17.36 4.46
CA ALA A 139 7.61 -18.40 4.17
C ALA A 139 6.98 -19.77 3.82
N SER A 140 5.65 -19.92 3.88
CA SER A 140 4.93 -21.19 3.66
C SER A 140 4.58 -21.45 2.19
N ASP A 141 4.28 -22.71 1.87
CA ASP A 141 3.79 -23.07 0.54
C ASP A 141 2.39 -22.49 0.25
N ALA A 142 1.57 -22.28 1.28
CA ALA A 142 0.26 -21.65 1.13
C ALA A 142 0.38 -20.18 0.67
N SER A 143 1.36 -19.43 1.19
CA SER A 143 1.65 -18.08 0.70
C SER A 143 2.07 -18.08 -0.77
N LYS A 144 2.95 -18.99 -1.17
CA LYS A 144 3.35 -19.13 -2.58
C LYS A 144 2.15 -19.42 -3.47
N THR A 145 1.25 -20.32 -3.04
CA THR A 145 0.04 -20.65 -3.80
C THR A 145 -0.83 -19.43 -4.06
N VAL A 146 -1.08 -18.61 -3.04
CA VAL A 146 -1.94 -17.42 -3.20
C VAL A 146 -1.26 -16.31 -4.01
N THR A 147 0.05 -16.10 -3.85
CA THR A 147 0.79 -15.08 -4.61
C THR A 147 1.01 -15.46 -6.07
N GLU A 148 1.24 -16.75 -6.37
CA GLU A 148 1.29 -17.27 -7.73
C GLU A 148 -0.07 -17.19 -8.42
N ALA A 149 -1.17 -17.51 -7.71
CA ALA A 149 -2.52 -17.35 -8.24
C ALA A 149 -2.86 -15.87 -8.50
N PHE A 150 -2.45 -14.96 -7.61
CA PHE A 150 -2.55 -13.52 -7.82
C PHE A 150 -1.81 -13.08 -9.09
N GLU A 151 -0.55 -13.52 -9.28
CA GLU A 151 0.22 -13.19 -10.48
C GLU A 151 -0.42 -13.77 -11.75
N ASN A 152 -0.92 -14.99 -11.70
CA ASN A 152 -1.56 -15.63 -12.85
C ASN A 152 -2.83 -14.92 -13.29
N GLU A 153 -3.63 -14.40 -12.34
CA GLU A 153 -4.87 -13.67 -12.62
C GLU A 153 -4.61 -12.23 -13.08
N THR A 154 -3.66 -11.55 -12.46
CA THR A 154 -3.47 -10.10 -12.64
C THR A 154 -2.27 -9.71 -13.51
N GLY A 155 -1.32 -10.62 -13.69
CA GLY A 155 -0.03 -10.33 -14.31
C GLY A 155 0.94 -9.55 -13.41
N VAL A 156 0.59 -9.33 -12.15
CA VAL A 156 1.36 -8.57 -11.16
C VAL A 156 2.11 -9.53 -10.24
N HIS A 157 3.43 -9.39 -10.17
CA HIS A 157 4.30 -10.22 -9.35
C HIS A 157 4.44 -9.68 -7.92
N THR A 158 4.49 -10.56 -6.91
CA THR A 158 4.72 -10.19 -5.51
C THR A 158 6.17 -10.43 -5.12
N LEU A 159 6.90 -9.37 -4.75
CA LEU A 159 8.30 -9.46 -4.28
C LEU A 159 8.40 -9.82 -2.80
N GLY A 160 7.46 -9.38 -1.98
CA GLY A 160 7.46 -9.63 -0.54
C GLY A 160 6.31 -8.94 0.17
N ALA A 161 6.22 -9.19 1.48
CA ALA A 161 5.22 -8.56 2.33
C ALA A 161 5.79 -8.26 3.71
N TRP A 162 5.29 -7.19 4.33
CA TRP A 162 5.61 -6.82 5.71
C TRP A 162 4.38 -6.33 6.47
N SER A 163 4.48 -6.30 7.80
CA SER A 163 3.49 -5.66 8.65
C SER A 163 3.70 -4.14 8.67
N ALA A 164 2.64 -3.39 8.37
CA ALA A 164 2.61 -1.94 8.58
C ALA A 164 2.13 -1.56 9.99
N GLY A 165 2.06 -2.51 10.91
CA GLY A 165 1.59 -2.37 12.28
C GLY A 165 0.16 -2.87 12.47
N ALA A 166 -0.21 -3.07 13.74
CA ALA A 166 -1.56 -3.47 14.12
C ALA A 166 -2.51 -2.27 14.11
N ARG A 167 -3.72 -2.47 13.58
CA ARG A 167 -4.73 -1.43 13.46
C ARG A 167 -5.49 -1.25 14.79
N GLN A 168 -5.71 0.00 15.16
CA GLN A 168 -6.34 0.46 16.39
C GLN A 168 -7.56 1.32 16.05
N PHE A 169 -8.59 1.32 16.90
CA PHE A 169 -9.69 2.25 16.75
C PHE A 169 -9.35 3.63 17.31
N THR A 170 -9.82 4.70 16.65
CA THR A 170 -9.92 6.03 17.26
C THR A 170 -11.36 6.51 17.17
N ALA A 171 -11.83 7.23 18.19
CA ALA A 171 -13.18 7.81 18.25
C ALA A 171 -13.23 8.91 19.33
N ASN A 172 -14.38 9.59 19.45
CA ASN A 172 -14.64 10.53 20.56
C ASN A 172 -15.30 9.85 21.77
N LYS A 173 -15.17 8.54 21.85
CA LYS A 173 -15.46 7.72 23.04
C LYS A 173 -14.56 6.48 23.05
N ALA A 174 -14.32 5.93 24.24
CA ALA A 174 -13.58 4.69 24.40
C ALA A 174 -14.32 3.50 23.75
N ILE A 175 -13.58 2.68 23.01
CA ILE A 175 -14.07 1.42 22.43
C ILE A 175 -13.35 0.27 23.13
N ARG A 176 -14.04 -0.44 24.02
CA ARG A 176 -13.49 -1.55 24.80
C ARG A 176 -14.03 -2.91 24.37
N THR A 177 -15.26 -2.93 23.87
CA THR A 177 -15.97 -4.15 23.47
C THR A 177 -16.63 -3.95 22.10
N PRO A 178 -17.04 -5.03 21.41
CA PRO A 178 -17.81 -4.91 20.17
C PRO A 178 -19.11 -4.10 20.31
N ALA A 179 -19.74 -4.09 21.48
CA ALA A 179 -20.95 -3.29 21.74
C ALA A 179 -20.69 -1.78 21.71
N ASP A 180 -19.48 -1.34 22.00
CA ASP A 180 -19.12 0.08 21.97
C ASP A 180 -19.07 0.66 20.54
N LEU A 181 -19.02 -0.21 19.51
CA LEU A 181 -19.10 0.20 18.10
C LEU A 181 -20.55 0.47 17.66
N GLU A 182 -21.55 0.01 18.39
CA GLU A 182 -22.95 0.18 18.01
C GLU A 182 -23.32 1.67 17.91
N GLY A 183 -23.94 2.04 16.78
CA GLY A 183 -24.37 3.40 16.48
C GLY A 183 -23.28 4.38 16.09
N LEU A 184 -22.00 3.94 16.00
CA LEU A 184 -20.90 4.74 15.47
C LEU A 184 -20.78 4.53 13.96
N ARG A 185 -20.66 5.63 13.24
CA ARG A 185 -20.24 5.63 11.83
C ARG A 185 -18.72 5.53 11.81
N MET A 186 -18.23 4.30 11.70
CA MET A 186 -16.79 4.03 11.68
C MET A 186 -16.27 4.10 10.24
N ARG A 187 -15.27 4.93 10.00
CA ARG A 187 -14.60 4.91 8.70
C ARG A 187 -13.78 3.64 8.54
N PHE A 188 -13.99 2.99 7.41
CA PHE A 188 -13.10 1.95 6.89
C PHE A 188 -12.65 2.31 5.47
N PRO A 189 -11.47 1.83 5.02
CA PRO A 189 -11.10 1.90 3.60
C PRO A 189 -12.14 1.22 2.71
N GLY A 190 -12.33 1.74 1.49
CA GLY A 190 -13.31 1.23 0.53
C GLY A 190 -12.83 -0.04 -0.17
N SER A 191 -12.66 -1.16 0.55
CA SER A 191 -12.40 -2.47 -0.04
C SER A 191 -13.33 -3.54 0.54
N PRO A 192 -13.67 -4.59 -0.23
CA PRO A 192 -14.55 -5.65 0.25
C PRO A 192 -14.08 -6.28 1.57
N GLN A 193 -12.77 -6.50 1.73
CA GLN A 193 -12.22 -7.10 2.95
C GLN A 193 -12.37 -6.17 4.16
N PHE A 194 -12.13 -4.87 4.04
CA PHE A 194 -12.34 -3.93 5.15
C PHE A 194 -13.81 -3.84 5.53
N LEU A 195 -14.73 -3.87 4.57
CA LEU A 195 -16.17 -3.91 4.84
C LEU A 195 -16.60 -5.23 5.52
N MET A 196 -15.95 -6.34 5.15
CA MET A 196 -16.12 -7.62 5.81
C MET A 196 -15.61 -7.57 7.25
N ASN A 197 -14.41 -7.00 7.48
CA ASN A 197 -13.84 -6.81 8.81
C ASN A 197 -14.73 -5.93 9.70
N ALA A 198 -15.29 -4.84 9.17
CA ALA A 198 -16.23 -4.00 9.92
C ALA A 198 -17.41 -4.82 10.46
N LYS A 199 -18.05 -5.63 9.60
CA LYS A 199 -19.13 -6.53 10.01
C LYS A 199 -18.68 -7.58 11.02
N ALA A 200 -17.49 -8.17 10.80
CA ALA A 200 -16.90 -9.16 11.69
C ALA A 200 -16.65 -8.58 13.09
N LEU A 201 -16.24 -7.33 13.19
CA LEU A 201 -15.99 -6.60 14.44
C LEU A 201 -17.29 -6.05 15.07
N GLY A 202 -18.36 -5.90 14.29
CA GLY A 202 -19.65 -5.36 14.74
C GLY A 202 -19.76 -3.84 14.52
N ALA A 203 -19.01 -3.28 13.59
CA ALA A 203 -19.05 -1.87 13.21
C ALA A 203 -19.97 -1.65 12.00
N GLU A 204 -20.54 -0.43 11.92
CA GLU A 204 -21.14 0.10 10.71
C GLU A 204 -20.09 0.90 9.93
N ALA A 205 -19.70 0.39 8.74
CA ALA A 205 -18.67 1.01 7.92
C ALA A 205 -19.22 2.17 7.11
N THR A 206 -18.47 3.27 7.09
CA THR A 206 -18.58 4.36 6.12
C THR A 206 -17.29 4.40 5.31
N GLU A 207 -17.38 4.24 4.01
CA GLU A 207 -16.22 4.24 3.12
C GLU A 207 -15.75 5.68 2.88
N VAL A 208 -14.47 5.95 3.18
CA VAL A 208 -13.81 7.23 2.89
C VAL A 208 -12.37 6.93 2.47
N ALA A 209 -11.88 7.56 1.41
CA ALA A 209 -10.49 7.46 0.98
C ALA A 209 -9.51 7.90 2.09
N TYR A 210 -8.29 7.35 2.09
CA TYR A 210 -7.32 7.66 3.14
C TYR A 210 -6.98 9.16 3.18
N GLU A 211 -6.85 9.77 2.01
CA GLU A 211 -6.52 11.18 1.81
C GLU A 211 -7.62 12.13 2.35
N GLU A 212 -8.86 11.63 2.47
CA GLU A 212 -10.02 12.40 2.93
C GLU A 212 -10.35 12.16 4.42
N LEU A 213 -9.65 11.22 5.07
CA LEU A 213 -9.94 10.74 6.42
C LEU A 213 -10.00 11.84 7.46
N TYR A 214 -8.94 12.67 7.55
CA TYR A 214 -8.87 13.78 8.53
C TYR A 214 -10.07 14.72 8.39
N LEU A 215 -10.38 15.11 7.16
CA LEU A 215 -11.48 16.04 6.89
C LEU A 215 -12.86 15.42 7.23
N ALA A 216 -13.05 14.12 6.95
CA ALA A 216 -14.28 13.40 7.27
C ALA A 216 -14.52 13.33 8.79
N LEU A 217 -13.48 13.10 9.58
CA LEU A 217 -13.53 13.15 11.05
C LEU A 217 -13.79 14.57 11.57
N GLN A 218 -13.04 15.56 11.06
CA GLN A 218 -13.19 16.97 11.46
C GLN A 218 -14.60 17.50 11.19
N GLN A 219 -15.22 17.11 10.08
CA GLN A 219 -16.57 17.52 9.71
C GLN A 219 -17.66 16.67 10.38
N GLY A 220 -17.30 15.64 11.11
CA GLY A 220 -18.26 14.72 11.73
C GLY A 220 -19.05 13.89 10.71
N THR A 221 -18.52 13.67 9.51
CA THR A 221 -19.08 12.73 8.53
C THR A 221 -19.02 11.30 9.08
N VAL A 222 -17.92 10.98 9.77
CA VAL A 222 -17.70 9.75 10.52
C VAL A 222 -17.36 10.09 11.98
N ASP A 223 -17.66 9.16 12.89
CA ASP A 223 -17.48 9.32 14.34
C ASP A 223 -16.15 8.75 14.84
N GLY A 224 -15.54 7.87 14.04
CA GLY A 224 -14.28 7.22 14.34
C GLY A 224 -13.69 6.54 13.11
N GLN A 225 -12.53 5.92 13.30
CA GLN A 225 -11.80 5.21 12.26
C GLN A 225 -10.93 4.09 12.87
N GLU A 226 -10.21 3.37 12.02
CA GLU A 226 -9.24 2.37 12.40
C GLU A 226 -7.99 2.45 11.50
N ASN A 227 -6.80 2.41 12.09
CA ASN A 227 -5.51 2.46 11.38
C ASN A 227 -4.36 1.98 12.29
N PRO A 228 -3.20 1.62 11.71
CA PRO A 228 -1.96 1.48 12.45
C PRO A 228 -1.55 2.79 13.15
N ILE A 229 -0.83 2.67 14.25
CA ILE A 229 -0.40 3.80 15.09
C ILE A 229 0.38 4.85 14.27
N THR A 230 1.28 4.40 13.40
CA THR A 230 2.07 5.31 12.54
C THR A 230 1.21 6.10 11.56
N ASN A 231 0.11 5.51 11.05
CA ASN A 231 -0.85 6.20 10.19
C ASN A 231 -1.72 7.20 10.98
N ILE A 232 -2.10 6.85 12.20
CA ILE A 232 -2.85 7.74 13.11
C ILE A 232 -2.05 9.04 13.34
N VAL A 233 -0.74 8.91 13.60
CA VAL A 233 0.16 10.06 13.76
C VAL A 233 0.32 10.83 12.45
N ALA A 234 0.62 10.14 11.36
CA ALA A 234 0.86 10.76 10.05
C ALA A 234 -0.37 11.56 9.53
N SER A 235 -1.58 11.15 9.93
CA SER A 235 -2.83 11.82 9.58
C SER A 235 -3.29 12.83 10.64
N ASN A 236 -2.49 13.13 11.67
CA ASN A 236 -2.81 14.08 12.76
C ASN A 236 -4.16 13.82 13.44
N LEU A 237 -4.58 12.54 13.57
CA LEU A 237 -5.93 12.21 14.05
C LEU A 237 -6.19 12.61 15.51
N LYS A 238 -5.14 12.83 16.30
CA LYS A 238 -5.21 13.37 17.65
C LYS A 238 -5.87 14.77 17.72
N GLU A 239 -5.86 15.54 16.64
CA GLU A 239 -6.50 16.86 16.59
C GLU A 239 -8.03 16.79 16.48
N VAL A 240 -8.57 15.62 16.06
CA VAL A 240 -9.99 15.44 15.72
C VAL A 240 -10.63 14.23 16.39
N GLN A 241 -9.90 13.54 17.26
CA GLN A 241 -10.35 12.36 18.02
C GLN A 241 -9.81 12.42 19.45
N ASP A 242 -10.60 11.99 20.45
CA ASP A 242 -10.25 12.06 21.87
C ASP A 242 -9.62 10.75 22.41
N TYR A 243 -9.90 9.60 21.78
CA TYR A 243 -9.51 8.27 22.26
C TYR A 243 -8.80 7.45 21.19
N VAL A 244 -7.78 6.71 21.62
CA VAL A 244 -7.23 5.58 20.87
C VAL A 244 -7.44 4.29 21.67
N SER A 245 -8.17 3.33 21.10
CA SER A 245 -8.46 2.04 21.74
C SER A 245 -7.58 0.97 21.13
N LEU A 246 -6.68 0.38 21.95
CA LEU A 246 -5.64 -0.55 21.50
C LEU A 246 -6.19 -1.96 21.26
N SER A 247 -7.05 -2.07 20.25
CA SER A 247 -7.74 -3.30 19.88
C SER A 247 -6.85 -4.30 19.13
N SER A 248 -5.85 -3.83 18.39
CA SER A 248 -5.00 -4.65 17.52
C SER A 248 -5.81 -5.66 16.70
N HIS A 249 -6.95 -5.19 16.16
CA HIS A 249 -7.96 -6.05 15.56
C HIS A 249 -7.60 -6.56 14.17
N GLN A 250 -6.54 -6.04 13.58
CA GLN A 250 -6.02 -6.47 12.28
C GLN A 250 -4.54 -6.13 12.19
N LEU A 251 -3.72 -7.06 11.76
CA LEU A 251 -2.36 -6.75 11.31
C LEU A 251 -2.46 -6.18 9.90
N ASN A 252 -1.98 -4.96 9.68
CA ASN A 252 -2.03 -4.35 8.35
C ASN A 252 -0.89 -4.89 7.49
N THR A 253 -1.22 -5.67 6.46
CA THR A 253 -0.24 -6.31 5.58
C THR A 253 -0.02 -5.47 4.33
N ASN A 254 1.22 -5.03 4.11
CA ASN A 254 1.62 -4.45 2.83
C ASN A 254 2.35 -5.48 1.98
N LEU A 255 2.04 -5.50 0.70
CA LEU A 255 2.78 -6.24 -0.32
C LEU A 255 3.58 -5.26 -1.18
N VAL A 256 4.79 -5.65 -1.54
CA VAL A 256 5.57 -5.01 -2.61
C VAL A 256 5.26 -5.76 -3.89
N ILE A 257 4.58 -5.10 -4.81
CA ILE A 257 4.09 -5.69 -6.06
C ILE A 257 4.75 -5.02 -7.26
N VAL A 258 5.00 -5.81 -8.31
CA VAL A 258 5.63 -5.35 -9.56
C VAL A 258 4.72 -5.70 -10.73
N GLY A 259 4.45 -4.70 -11.55
CA GLY A 259 3.63 -4.83 -12.75
C GLY A 259 4.29 -5.65 -13.86
N PRO A 260 3.73 -5.62 -15.08
CA PRO A 260 4.22 -6.40 -16.23
C PRO A 260 5.70 -6.22 -16.56
N VAL A 261 6.29 -5.09 -16.14
CA VAL A 261 7.74 -4.81 -16.30
C VAL A 261 8.63 -5.89 -15.71
N TRP A 262 8.13 -6.67 -14.72
CA TRP A 262 8.84 -7.80 -14.12
C TRP A 262 9.36 -8.81 -15.16
N LYS A 263 8.53 -9.11 -16.16
CA LYS A 263 8.86 -10.08 -17.22
C LYS A 263 9.90 -9.55 -18.22
N ASP A 264 10.10 -8.24 -18.28
CA ASP A 264 11.08 -7.58 -19.13
C ASP A 264 12.46 -7.42 -18.46
N LEU A 265 12.54 -7.68 -17.15
CA LEU A 265 13.78 -7.65 -16.40
C LEU A 265 14.58 -8.92 -16.60
N ASN A 266 15.90 -8.79 -16.73
CA ASN A 266 16.78 -9.96 -16.73
C ASN A 266 16.96 -10.56 -15.34
N GLU A 267 17.46 -11.80 -15.24
CA GLU A 267 17.61 -12.53 -13.98
C GLU A 267 18.39 -11.75 -12.90
N LYS A 268 19.42 -10.99 -13.25
CA LYS A 268 20.19 -10.20 -12.29
C LYS A 268 19.38 -9.02 -11.74
N GLN A 269 18.56 -8.41 -12.57
CA GLN A 269 17.67 -7.31 -12.16
C GLN A 269 16.55 -7.80 -11.29
N GLN A 270 15.93 -8.94 -11.64
CA GLN A 270 14.91 -9.60 -10.81
C GLN A 270 15.49 -10.00 -9.46
N GLN A 271 16.68 -10.60 -9.41
CA GLN A 271 17.34 -10.98 -8.17
C GLN A 271 17.66 -9.75 -7.31
N ALA A 272 18.17 -8.67 -7.90
CA ALA A 272 18.48 -7.43 -7.17
C ALA A 272 17.22 -6.81 -6.51
N LEU A 273 16.08 -6.82 -7.22
CA LEU A 273 14.81 -6.36 -6.64
C LEU A 273 14.30 -7.28 -5.53
N THR A 274 14.44 -8.59 -5.70
CA THR A 274 14.06 -9.58 -4.67
C THR A 274 14.91 -9.39 -3.42
N ASP A 275 16.24 -9.37 -3.54
CA ASP A 275 17.17 -9.22 -2.41
C ASP A 275 16.94 -7.87 -1.68
N ALA A 276 16.73 -6.79 -2.44
CA ALA A 276 16.43 -5.46 -1.90
C ALA A 276 15.12 -5.46 -1.09
N THR A 277 14.09 -6.17 -1.61
CA THR A 277 12.81 -6.28 -0.93
C THR A 277 12.90 -7.15 0.31
N GLU A 278 13.61 -8.28 0.30
CA GLU A 278 13.83 -9.12 1.47
C GLU A 278 14.52 -8.36 2.61
N LYS A 279 15.51 -7.52 2.27
CA LYS A 279 16.14 -6.62 3.25
C LYS A 279 15.14 -5.61 3.80
N ALA A 280 14.37 -4.96 2.92
CA ALA A 280 13.35 -3.99 3.32
C ALA A 280 12.28 -4.60 4.23
N VAL A 281 11.83 -5.84 3.98
CA VAL A 281 10.88 -6.57 4.84
C VAL A 281 11.38 -6.62 6.30
N THR A 282 12.64 -6.97 6.50
CA THR A 282 13.26 -7.04 7.84
C THR A 282 13.37 -5.66 8.48
N GLU A 283 13.79 -4.66 7.72
CA GLU A 283 14.01 -3.30 8.24
C GLU A 283 12.70 -2.60 8.57
N VAL A 284 11.67 -2.72 7.70
CA VAL A 284 10.35 -2.10 7.94
C VAL A 284 9.70 -2.66 9.20
N THR A 285 9.72 -3.98 9.39
CA THR A 285 9.13 -4.60 10.58
C THR A 285 9.75 -4.02 11.85
N SER A 286 11.09 -3.98 11.93
CA SER A 286 11.80 -3.40 13.08
C SER A 286 11.52 -1.90 13.26
N CYS A 287 11.44 -1.13 12.17
CA CYS A 287 11.12 0.31 12.20
C CYS A 287 9.69 0.57 12.70
N VAL A 288 8.71 -0.21 12.23
CA VAL A 288 7.32 -0.08 12.67
C VAL A 288 7.19 -0.35 14.16
N GLU A 289 7.76 -1.45 14.65
CA GLU A 289 7.72 -1.83 16.07
C GLU A 289 8.39 -0.77 16.97
N ALA A 290 9.54 -0.24 16.53
CA ALA A 290 10.26 0.81 17.28
C ALA A 290 9.45 2.12 17.32
N ASP A 291 8.86 2.54 16.20
CA ASP A 291 8.05 3.75 16.12
C ASP A 291 6.76 3.60 16.93
N GLU A 292 6.04 2.49 16.79
CA GLU A 292 4.82 2.23 17.55
C GLU A 292 5.08 2.27 19.06
N LYS A 293 6.16 1.61 19.50
CA LYS A 293 6.56 1.64 20.90
C LYS A 293 6.82 3.07 21.38
N LYS A 294 7.61 3.83 20.64
CA LYS A 294 7.93 5.22 20.97
C LYS A 294 6.67 6.09 21.06
N ILE A 295 5.80 5.99 20.06
CA ILE A 295 4.55 6.77 19.98
C ILE A 295 3.63 6.41 21.15
N LEU A 296 3.48 5.12 21.47
CA LEU A 296 2.65 4.68 22.60
C LEU A 296 3.20 5.15 23.95
N ASP A 297 4.52 5.14 24.14
CA ASP A 297 5.15 5.67 25.34
C ASP A 297 4.90 7.18 25.48
N GLU A 298 4.96 7.94 24.37
CA GLU A 298 4.66 9.37 24.33
C GLU A 298 3.17 9.64 24.60
N TRP A 299 2.25 8.88 24.01
CA TRP A 299 0.81 9.04 24.23
C TRP A 299 0.40 8.76 25.67
N ARG A 300 0.97 7.71 26.30
CA ARG A 300 0.72 7.36 27.71
C ARG A 300 1.29 8.36 28.71
N ALA A 301 2.32 9.11 28.31
CA ALA A 301 2.93 10.14 29.13
C ALA A 301 2.26 11.50 29.00
N GLY A 302 1.45 11.71 27.96
CA GLY A 302 0.74 12.96 27.67
C GLY A 302 -0.68 12.95 28.23
N ASP A 303 -1.31 14.15 28.31
CA ASP A 303 -2.66 14.36 28.85
C ASP A 303 -3.73 14.66 27.77
N ASP A 304 -3.34 14.77 26.49
CA ASP A 304 -4.16 15.31 25.41
C ASP A 304 -4.77 14.23 24.51
N TRP A 305 -4.67 12.95 24.92
CA TRP A 305 -5.18 11.79 24.18
C TRP A 305 -5.40 10.62 25.14
N GLU A 306 -6.61 10.08 25.19
CA GLU A 306 -6.89 8.97 26.09
C GLU A 306 -6.56 7.62 25.42
N VAL A 307 -5.53 6.95 25.94
CA VAL A 307 -5.13 5.61 25.51
C VAL A 307 -5.92 4.56 26.28
N VAL A 308 -6.75 3.80 25.58
CA VAL A 308 -7.56 2.71 26.15
C VAL A 308 -6.82 1.39 26.00
N ASP A 309 -6.18 0.93 27.07
CA ASP A 309 -5.39 -0.30 27.11
C ASP A 309 -6.22 -1.55 27.44
N ASP A 310 -7.41 -1.37 28.02
CA ASP A 310 -8.29 -2.43 28.55
C ASP A 310 -9.35 -2.91 27.53
N VAL A 311 -8.98 -2.98 26.25
CA VAL A 311 -9.86 -3.50 25.20
C VAL A 311 -10.01 -5.01 25.33
N ASP A 312 -11.24 -5.52 25.31
CA ASP A 312 -11.56 -6.97 25.30
C ASP A 312 -11.29 -7.54 23.89
N ARG A 313 -10.01 -7.77 23.60
CA ARG A 313 -9.56 -8.34 22.31
C ARG A 313 -10.13 -9.73 22.08
N ASP A 314 -10.34 -10.50 23.14
CA ASP A 314 -10.93 -11.84 23.06
C ASP A 314 -12.37 -11.81 22.56
N ALA A 315 -13.18 -10.85 23.04
CA ALA A 315 -14.54 -10.68 22.57
C ALA A 315 -14.58 -10.29 21.08
N PHE A 316 -13.70 -9.38 20.66
CA PHE A 316 -13.55 -9.00 19.25
C PHE A 316 -13.10 -10.17 18.38
N SER A 317 -12.04 -10.87 18.79
CA SER A 317 -11.46 -11.99 18.04
C SER A 317 -12.47 -13.13 17.86
N LYS A 318 -13.15 -13.55 18.93
CA LYS A 318 -14.20 -14.60 18.85
C LYS A 318 -15.35 -14.21 17.93
N LYS A 319 -15.75 -12.93 17.96
CA LYS A 319 -16.82 -12.42 17.08
C LYS A 319 -16.35 -12.43 15.62
N ALA A 320 -15.12 -11.97 15.36
CA ALA A 320 -14.54 -11.92 14.03
C ALA A 320 -14.35 -13.33 13.44
N GLU A 321 -13.74 -14.25 14.18
CA GLU A 321 -13.55 -15.65 13.75
C GLU A 321 -14.87 -16.33 13.40
N LYS A 322 -15.88 -16.20 14.27
CA LYS A 322 -17.21 -16.76 14.02
C LYS A 322 -17.85 -16.22 12.74
N TYR A 323 -17.67 -14.92 12.47
CA TYR A 323 -18.25 -14.31 11.28
C TYR A 323 -17.47 -14.74 10.02
N LEU A 324 -16.15 -14.61 10.03
CA LEU A 324 -15.28 -14.90 8.88
C LEU A 324 -15.38 -16.36 8.45
N SER A 325 -15.33 -17.30 9.39
CA SER A 325 -15.51 -18.74 9.11
C SER A 325 -16.89 -19.08 8.53
N GLY A 326 -17.88 -18.21 8.70
CA GLY A 326 -19.23 -18.40 8.16
C GLY A 326 -19.46 -17.76 6.79
N VAL A 327 -18.61 -16.83 6.37
CA VAL A 327 -18.81 -16.07 5.12
C VAL A 327 -17.72 -16.28 4.08
N LEU A 328 -16.48 -16.59 4.49
CA LEU A 328 -15.42 -16.94 3.57
C LEU A 328 -15.70 -18.29 2.90
N THR A 329 -15.42 -18.38 1.61
CA THR A 329 -15.64 -19.58 0.79
C THR A 329 -14.53 -19.78 -0.23
N GLY A 330 -14.39 -20.99 -0.78
CA GLY A 330 -13.40 -21.29 -1.82
C GLY A 330 -11.98 -20.92 -1.40
N ASP A 331 -11.20 -20.39 -2.32
CA ASP A 331 -9.78 -20.04 -2.12
C ASP A 331 -9.58 -19.03 -0.97
N SER A 332 -10.52 -18.11 -0.77
CA SER A 332 -10.46 -17.15 0.36
C SER A 332 -10.55 -17.87 1.72
N LEU A 333 -11.38 -18.90 1.85
CA LEU A 333 -11.44 -19.71 3.07
C LEU A 333 -10.16 -20.54 3.25
N GLU A 334 -9.65 -21.14 2.19
CA GLU A 334 -8.41 -21.94 2.22
C GLU A 334 -7.23 -21.08 2.68
N VAL A 335 -7.10 -19.85 2.18
CA VAL A 335 -6.07 -18.90 2.61
C VAL A 335 -6.24 -18.55 4.09
N TYR A 336 -7.45 -18.27 4.55
CA TYR A 336 -7.73 -17.96 5.96
C TYR A 336 -7.35 -19.12 6.89
N GLU A 337 -7.76 -20.34 6.56
CA GLU A 337 -7.43 -21.54 7.33
C GLU A 337 -5.92 -21.82 7.32
N ALA A 338 -5.25 -21.60 6.18
CA ALA A 338 -3.80 -21.73 6.07
C ALA A 338 -3.07 -20.72 6.97
N ILE A 339 -3.50 -19.46 7.01
CA ILE A 339 -2.97 -18.45 7.93
C ILE A 339 -3.12 -18.94 9.38
N ARG A 340 -4.35 -19.31 9.78
CA ARG A 340 -4.61 -19.75 11.15
C ARG A 340 -3.84 -21.01 11.54
N SER A 341 -3.53 -21.89 10.59
CA SER A 341 -2.72 -23.08 10.84
C SER A 341 -1.25 -22.80 11.15
N THR A 342 -0.74 -21.60 10.80
CA THR A 342 0.63 -21.15 11.10
C THR A 342 0.75 -20.35 12.41
N SER A 343 -0.38 -20.14 13.12
CA SER A 343 -0.40 -19.62 14.50
C SER A 343 0.35 -20.55 15.45
N LYS A 344 0.99 -20.00 16.48
CA LYS A 344 1.76 -20.79 17.51
C LYS A 344 0.82 -21.40 18.53
#